data_d3abcab905a26fa97ea74f5b6873d511
#
_entry.id   d3abcab905a26fa97ea74f5b6873d511
#
_cell.length_a   1.000
_cell.length_b   1.000
_cell.length_c   1.000
_cell.angle_alpha   90.00
_cell.angle_beta   90.00
_cell.angle_gamma   90.00
#
_symmetry.space_group_name_H-M   'P 1'
#
loop_
_entity.id
_entity.type
_entity.pdbx_description
1 polymer ?
#
loop_
_entity_poly.entity_id
_entity_poly.type
_entity_poly.pdbx_seq_one_letter_code
_entity_poly.pdbx_strand_id
1 'polypeptide(L)'
;NGLPLCHSPLTQALASEYCLLFFFYSDKVIRLIPKTEEEAYALKEIYHRLKVDLWQPSSIVYVSEGTVTDVHIPQKASQGLLAFFQEANIKYKILIEDLQKALENGSSLQIQRNRRSLPEYNYEIYHSLEEIQSWMHHLNKTHSSLIQMFSIGKSSEGRSLFILKLGRRSRAYKRAVWIDCGVHAREWIGPAFCQWFVREALLTYRSDPAMKKLLNHLYFYIMPVFNVDGYHFSWTHDRFWRKTRSRNSKFHCRGVDANRNWKVKWCDEGASLHPCDDTYCGPFPESEPEVKAVANFLRKHRKHIKAYLSFHAYAQMLLYPYSYKYATIPNFSCVESAAFKAVKALRSAYGIRYRYGPASRTLYVSSGSSMDWAYKNGIPYAFAFELRDTGHFGFLLPEMLIRPTCTETMLAVKNITMHLLKKCP
;
A
#
# COMPACT_ATOMS: atom_id res chain seq x y z
N ASN A 1 -3.45 38.59 -12.98
CA ASN A 1 -2.27 39.44 -12.84
C ASN A 1 -1.62 39.17 -11.49
N GLY A 2 -0.41 38.62 -11.51
CA GLY A 2 0.44 38.49 -10.34
C GLY A 2 0.95 37.05 -10.14
N LEU A 3 1.91 36.62 -10.97
CA LEU A 3 2.81 35.51 -10.67
C LEU A 3 3.83 36.00 -9.62
N PRO A 4 4.07 35.30 -8.52
CA PRO A 4 5.21 35.61 -7.66
C PRO A 4 6.49 35.12 -8.33
N LEU A 5 7.39 36.05 -8.51
CA LEU A 5 8.70 35.96 -9.16
C LEU A 5 9.68 35.11 -8.34
N CYS A 6 10.14 34.03 -8.92
CA CYS A 6 11.43 33.41 -8.52
C CYS A 6 12.55 34.17 -9.24
N HIS A 7 13.07 35.22 -8.64
CA HIS A 7 14.22 35.96 -9.18
C HIS A 7 15.38 36.00 -8.18
N SER A 8 16.32 35.08 -8.35
CA SER A 8 17.75 35.35 -8.16
C SER A 8 18.57 34.36 -9.01
N PRO A 9 19.67 34.80 -9.67
CA PRO A 9 20.46 33.94 -10.58
C PRO A 9 21.22 32.79 -9.91
N LEU A 10 21.32 32.79 -8.60
CA LEU A 10 22.01 31.73 -7.82
C LEU A 10 21.09 30.54 -7.43
N THR A 11 19.78 30.67 -7.69
CA THR A 11 18.80 29.60 -7.40
C THR A 11 18.42 28.77 -8.62
N GLN A 12 18.79 29.20 -9.85
CA GLN A 12 18.41 28.50 -11.08
C GLN A 12 19.12 27.16 -11.30
N ALA A 13 20.33 26.97 -10.76
CA ALA A 13 21.07 25.72 -10.94
C ALA A 13 20.65 24.59 -9.95
N LEU A 14 19.99 24.94 -8.85
CA LEU A 14 19.45 23.96 -7.88
C LEU A 14 17.92 23.82 -7.93
N ALA A 15 17.25 24.66 -8.70
CA ALA A 15 15.78 24.68 -8.81
C ALA A 15 15.24 23.74 -9.89
N SER A 16 16.09 23.15 -10.74
CA SER A 16 15.63 22.29 -11.84
C SER A 16 15.20 20.88 -11.42
N GLU A 17 15.52 20.42 -10.21
CA GLU A 17 15.17 19.09 -9.74
C GLU A 17 14.02 19.04 -8.71
N TYR A 18 13.61 20.18 -8.13
CA TYR A 18 12.68 20.16 -6.98
C TYR A 18 11.48 21.12 -7.06
N CYS A 19 11.20 21.74 -8.20
CA CYS A 19 10.10 22.69 -8.33
C CYS A 19 8.93 22.20 -9.19
N LEU A 20 8.52 20.94 -9.00
CA LEU A 20 7.19 20.49 -9.39
C LEU A 20 6.33 20.37 -8.11
N LEU A 21 5.98 21.52 -7.53
CA LEU A 21 4.95 21.59 -6.51
C LEU A 21 3.62 21.22 -7.16
N PHE A 22 3.04 20.13 -6.70
CA PHE A 22 1.66 19.75 -7.04
C PHE A 22 0.72 20.85 -6.53
N PHE A 23 0.02 21.49 -7.43
CA PHE A 23 -0.98 22.49 -7.05
C PHE A 23 -2.37 21.84 -7.04
N PHE A 24 -2.78 21.34 -5.87
CA PHE A 24 -4.15 20.91 -5.60
C PHE A 24 -4.93 22.03 -4.89
N TYR A 25 -4.82 23.26 -5.41
CA TYR A 25 -5.46 24.42 -4.78
C TYR A 25 -6.95 24.19 -4.56
N SER A 26 -7.34 24.13 -3.28
CA SER A 26 -8.71 23.96 -2.80
C SER A 26 -9.41 22.69 -3.29
N ASP A 27 -8.66 21.66 -3.74
CA ASP A 27 -9.21 20.32 -3.97
C ASP A 27 -9.67 19.75 -2.63
N LYS A 28 -10.78 19.03 -2.65
CA LYS A 28 -11.41 18.48 -1.44
C LYS A 28 -11.47 16.96 -1.49
N VAL A 29 -11.48 16.35 -0.30
CA VAL A 29 -11.89 14.94 -0.18
C VAL A 29 -13.16 14.90 0.63
N ILE A 30 -14.19 14.26 0.06
CA ILE A 30 -15.49 14.12 0.71
C ILE A 30 -15.84 12.65 0.91
N ARG A 31 -16.63 12.37 1.91
CA ARG A 31 -17.25 11.07 2.15
C ARG A 31 -18.74 11.13 1.88
N LEU A 32 -19.20 10.15 1.12
CA LEU A 32 -20.61 9.90 0.82
C LEU A 32 -20.97 8.49 1.28
N ILE A 33 -22.23 8.29 1.64
CA ILE A 33 -22.80 6.96 1.90
C ILE A 33 -24.18 6.97 1.24
N PRO A 34 -24.32 6.41 0.01
CA PRO A 34 -25.59 6.33 -0.67
C PRO A 34 -26.62 5.63 0.21
N LYS A 35 -27.80 6.18 0.31
CA LYS A 35 -28.92 5.59 1.09
C LYS A 35 -29.88 4.80 0.26
N THR A 36 -29.82 4.96 -1.06
CA THR A 36 -30.64 4.24 -2.02
C THR A 36 -29.80 3.88 -3.24
N GLU A 37 -30.28 2.96 -4.06
CA GLU A 37 -29.64 2.61 -5.33
C GLU A 37 -29.69 3.76 -6.34
N GLU A 38 -30.69 4.66 -6.28
CA GLU A 38 -30.76 5.87 -7.11
C GLU A 38 -29.62 6.83 -6.77
N GLU A 39 -29.32 7.04 -5.48
CA GLU A 39 -28.16 7.84 -5.05
C GLU A 39 -26.84 7.19 -5.51
N ALA A 40 -26.72 5.87 -5.41
CA ALA A 40 -25.55 5.14 -5.90
C ALA A 40 -25.39 5.27 -7.42
N TYR A 41 -26.50 5.18 -8.17
CA TYR A 41 -26.49 5.39 -9.62
C TYR A 41 -26.05 6.81 -10.00
N ALA A 42 -26.60 7.83 -9.33
CA ALA A 42 -26.21 9.22 -9.54
C ALA A 42 -24.72 9.44 -9.32
N LEU A 43 -24.11 8.81 -8.31
CA LEU A 43 -22.66 8.88 -8.08
C LEU A 43 -21.87 8.21 -9.20
N LYS A 44 -22.35 7.11 -9.77
CA LYS A 44 -21.72 6.44 -10.91
C LYS A 44 -21.70 7.34 -12.16
N GLU A 45 -22.82 7.98 -12.46
CA GLU A 45 -22.95 8.94 -13.56
C GLU A 45 -21.97 10.12 -13.40
N ILE A 46 -21.90 10.69 -12.20
CA ILE A 46 -20.96 11.77 -11.87
C ILE A 46 -19.51 11.35 -12.06
N TYR A 47 -19.15 10.16 -11.57
CA TYR A 47 -17.81 9.62 -11.72
C TYR A 47 -17.39 9.55 -13.19
N HIS A 48 -18.23 9.00 -14.05
CA HIS A 48 -17.94 8.90 -15.48
C HIS A 48 -17.88 10.25 -16.18
N ARG A 49 -18.73 11.20 -15.78
CA ARG A 49 -18.82 12.53 -16.38
C ARG A 49 -17.68 13.46 -15.98
N LEU A 50 -17.30 13.46 -14.69
CA LEU A 50 -16.34 14.41 -14.12
C LEU A 50 -14.95 13.82 -13.88
N LYS A 51 -14.79 12.49 -14.07
CA LYS A 51 -13.52 11.75 -13.85
C LYS A 51 -12.88 12.05 -12.49
N VAL A 52 -13.70 12.05 -11.44
CA VAL A 52 -13.21 12.23 -10.06
C VAL A 52 -12.39 11.01 -9.60
N ASP A 53 -11.40 11.23 -8.73
CA ASP A 53 -10.59 10.15 -8.18
C ASP A 53 -11.27 9.52 -6.96
N LEU A 54 -11.46 8.20 -7.01
CA LEU A 54 -12.00 7.44 -5.88
C LEU A 54 -10.87 6.99 -4.95
N TRP A 55 -10.97 7.40 -3.70
CA TRP A 55 -10.08 6.92 -2.67
C TRP A 55 -10.59 5.62 -2.03
N GLN A 56 -11.91 5.51 -1.87
CA GLN A 56 -12.59 4.31 -1.40
C GLN A 56 -14.05 4.30 -1.89
N PRO A 57 -14.55 3.17 -2.42
CA PRO A 57 -13.82 1.98 -2.84
C PRO A 57 -12.88 2.25 -4.03
N SER A 58 -12.00 1.31 -4.38
CA SER A 58 -11.04 1.48 -5.48
C SER A 58 -11.65 1.49 -6.88
N SER A 59 -12.94 1.19 -7.00
CA SER A 59 -13.69 1.23 -8.27
C SER A 59 -15.13 1.65 -8.05
N ILE A 60 -15.65 2.40 -9.01
CA ILE A 60 -17.03 2.88 -9.00
C ILE A 60 -18.07 1.75 -9.07
N VAL A 61 -17.70 0.59 -9.59
CA VAL A 61 -18.60 -0.58 -9.66
C VAL A 61 -19.03 -1.09 -8.29
N TYR A 62 -18.24 -0.81 -7.25
CA TYR A 62 -18.55 -1.20 -5.87
C TYR A 62 -19.44 -0.22 -5.12
N VAL A 63 -19.74 0.92 -5.70
CA VAL A 63 -20.64 1.90 -5.09
C VAL A 63 -22.07 1.40 -5.22
N SER A 64 -22.70 1.13 -4.08
CA SER A 64 -24.08 0.69 -3.91
C SER A 64 -24.66 1.32 -2.65
N GLU A 65 -25.91 1.05 -2.35
CA GLU A 65 -26.51 1.46 -1.09
C GLU A 65 -25.66 1.06 0.12
N GLY A 66 -25.42 1.98 1.04
CA GLY A 66 -24.63 1.78 2.27
C GLY A 66 -23.11 1.76 2.08
N THR A 67 -22.60 1.84 0.85
CA THR A 67 -21.15 1.84 0.59
C THR A 67 -20.51 3.15 1.03
N VAL A 68 -19.50 3.07 1.92
CA VAL A 68 -18.66 4.22 2.26
C VAL A 68 -17.82 4.60 1.03
N THR A 69 -18.03 5.80 0.52
CA THR A 69 -17.39 6.29 -0.71
C THR A 69 -16.64 7.58 -0.43
N ASP A 70 -15.31 7.53 -0.54
CA ASP A 70 -14.43 8.69 -0.41
C ASP A 70 -13.99 9.15 -1.78
N VAL A 71 -14.23 10.42 -2.08
CA VAL A 71 -14.01 11.00 -3.41
C VAL A 71 -13.12 12.23 -3.29
N HIS A 72 -12.04 12.25 -4.06
CA HIS A 72 -11.23 13.44 -4.30
C HIS A 72 -11.88 14.26 -5.41
N ILE A 73 -12.17 15.52 -5.11
CA ILE A 73 -12.85 16.46 -6.00
C ILE A 73 -11.90 17.59 -6.36
N PRO A 74 -11.50 17.72 -7.63
CA PRO A 74 -10.74 18.88 -8.07
C PRO A 74 -11.51 20.19 -7.86
N GLN A 75 -10.81 21.27 -7.52
CA GLN A 75 -11.40 22.60 -7.30
C GLN A 75 -12.38 23.03 -8.39
N LYS A 76 -12.00 22.82 -9.66
CA LYS A 76 -12.81 23.19 -10.83
C LYS A 76 -14.18 22.50 -10.86
N ALA A 77 -14.28 21.30 -10.30
CA ALA A 77 -15.52 20.53 -10.24
C ALA A 77 -16.27 20.73 -8.91
N SER A 78 -15.61 21.26 -7.90
CA SER A 78 -16.11 21.29 -6.52
C SER A 78 -17.43 22.02 -6.38
N GLN A 79 -17.54 23.25 -6.90
CA GLN A 79 -18.74 24.06 -6.74
C GLN A 79 -19.97 23.42 -7.41
N GLY A 80 -19.83 22.97 -8.66
CA GLY A 80 -20.92 22.33 -9.40
C GLY A 80 -21.34 21.00 -8.79
N LEU A 81 -20.37 20.22 -8.29
CA LEU A 81 -20.63 18.92 -7.71
C LEU A 81 -21.32 19.04 -6.33
N LEU A 82 -20.86 19.97 -5.49
CA LEU A 82 -21.49 20.19 -4.17
C LEU A 82 -22.91 20.76 -4.34
N ALA A 83 -23.16 21.65 -5.31
CA ALA A 83 -24.50 22.12 -5.64
C ALA A 83 -25.40 20.96 -6.07
N PHE A 84 -24.93 20.08 -6.95
CA PHE A 84 -25.66 18.89 -7.36
C PHE A 84 -26.03 17.99 -6.17
N PHE A 85 -25.11 17.74 -5.22
CA PHE A 85 -25.42 16.94 -4.04
C PHE A 85 -26.48 17.59 -3.16
N GLN A 86 -26.50 18.92 -3.07
CA GLN A 86 -27.53 19.65 -2.33
C GLN A 86 -28.89 19.52 -3.03
N GLU A 87 -28.95 19.72 -4.34
CA GLU A 87 -30.19 19.59 -5.14
C GLU A 87 -30.75 18.16 -5.10
N ALA A 88 -29.87 17.16 -5.22
CA ALA A 88 -30.22 15.75 -5.13
C ALA A 88 -30.44 15.24 -3.68
N ASN A 89 -30.32 16.12 -2.67
CA ASN A 89 -30.41 15.78 -1.25
C ASN A 89 -29.45 14.64 -0.82
N ILE A 90 -28.31 14.50 -1.52
CA ILE A 90 -27.27 13.52 -1.19
C ILE A 90 -26.39 14.09 -0.06
N LYS A 91 -26.41 13.43 1.08
CA LYS A 91 -25.61 13.86 2.25
C LYS A 91 -24.16 13.49 2.07
N TYR A 92 -23.26 14.44 2.35
CA TYR A 92 -21.83 14.22 2.35
C TYR A 92 -21.16 14.84 3.58
N LYS A 93 -19.95 14.37 3.86
CA LYS A 93 -19.05 14.92 4.89
C LYS A 93 -17.73 15.29 4.24
N ILE A 94 -17.27 16.51 4.44
CA ILE A 94 -15.91 16.89 4.01
C ILE A 94 -14.90 16.25 4.97
N LEU A 95 -13.97 15.48 4.43
CA LEU A 95 -12.87 14.86 5.16
C LEU A 95 -11.63 15.76 5.15
N ILE A 96 -11.29 16.29 3.96
CA ILE A 96 -10.18 17.22 3.75
C ILE A 96 -10.72 18.43 2.99
N GLU A 97 -10.66 19.61 3.63
CA GLU A 97 -11.19 20.85 3.07
C GLU A 97 -10.27 21.46 2.01
N ASP A 98 -8.97 21.31 2.20
CA ASP A 98 -7.93 21.83 1.32
C ASP A 98 -6.79 20.83 1.25
N LEU A 99 -6.73 20.13 0.11
CA LEU A 99 -5.77 19.04 -0.10
C LEU A 99 -4.34 19.58 -0.24
N GLN A 100 -4.17 20.74 -0.86
CA GLN A 100 -2.86 21.37 -1.00
C GLN A 100 -2.28 21.76 0.36
N LYS A 101 -3.10 22.39 1.20
CA LYS A 101 -2.70 22.77 2.55
C LYS A 101 -2.37 21.53 3.43
N ALA A 102 -3.11 20.46 3.25
CA ALA A 102 -2.82 19.19 3.93
C ALA A 102 -1.46 18.60 3.50
N LEU A 103 -1.11 18.70 2.20
CA LEU A 103 0.19 18.30 1.66
C LEU A 103 1.32 19.19 2.17
N GLU A 104 1.14 20.51 2.20
CA GLU A 104 2.13 21.48 2.68
C GLU A 104 2.43 21.29 4.16
N ASN A 105 1.41 21.07 4.98
CA ASN A 105 1.59 20.80 6.41
C ASN A 105 2.39 19.50 6.65
N GLY A 106 2.25 18.51 5.78
CA GLY A 106 3.09 17.30 5.75
C GLY A 106 4.52 17.55 5.24
N SER A 107 4.68 18.50 4.29
CA SER A 107 5.95 18.78 3.60
C SER A 107 6.80 19.85 4.29
N SER A 108 6.22 20.75 5.08
CA SER A 108 6.95 21.84 5.76
C SER A 108 8.07 21.31 6.67
N LEU A 109 7.93 20.09 7.16
CA LEU A 109 8.98 19.39 7.90
C LEU A 109 10.11 18.83 7.00
N GLN A 110 9.87 18.63 5.70
CA GLN A 110 10.88 18.08 4.76
C GLN A 110 11.90 19.15 4.30
N ILE A 111 11.49 20.39 4.11
CA ILE A 111 12.38 21.47 3.59
C ILE A 111 13.53 21.78 4.56
N GLN A 112 13.34 21.60 5.86
CA GLN A 112 14.40 21.77 6.86
C GLN A 112 15.34 20.57 6.99
N ARG A 113 15.04 19.41 6.38
CA ARG A 113 15.76 18.14 6.57
C ARG A 113 16.87 17.87 5.58
N ASN A 114 16.95 18.57 4.44
CA ASN A 114 17.91 18.33 3.35
C ASN A 114 19.39 18.57 3.69
N ARG A 115 19.78 18.69 4.97
CA ARG A 115 21.17 18.95 5.36
C ARG A 115 21.72 18.04 6.46
N ARG A 116 21.09 16.92 6.80
CA ARG A 116 21.69 16.01 7.78
C ARG A 116 22.20 14.76 7.08
N SER A 117 23.55 14.61 7.11
CA SER A 117 24.29 13.41 6.75
C SER A 117 23.74 12.18 7.49
N LEU A 118 23.78 11.02 6.84
CA LEU A 118 23.38 9.68 7.31
C LEU A 118 24.14 9.12 8.55
N PRO A 119 24.00 9.62 9.78
CA PRO A 119 24.21 8.76 10.93
C PRO A 119 22.91 8.25 11.56
N GLU A 120 21.76 8.92 11.35
CA GLU A 120 20.51 8.48 11.94
C GLU A 120 19.36 8.54 10.93
N TYR A 121 19.05 7.38 10.32
CA TYR A 121 17.87 7.21 9.48
C TYR A 121 16.60 7.35 10.34
N ASN A 122 15.74 8.32 10.03
CA ASN A 122 14.55 8.60 10.81
C ASN A 122 13.36 7.75 10.31
N TYR A 123 12.95 6.76 11.08
CA TYR A 123 11.84 5.86 10.74
C TYR A 123 10.45 6.44 11.02
N GLU A 124 10.35 7.67 11.50
CA GLU A 124 9.09 8.33 11.84
C GLU A 124 8.68 9.39 10.80
N ILE A 125 9.33 9.35 9.63
CA ILE A 125 9.01 10.18 8.47
C ILE A 125 8.87 9.31 7.23
N TYR A 126 8.22 9.83 6.19
CA TYR A 126 8.21 9.19 4.87
C TYR A 126 9.51 9.46 4.14
N HIS A 127 9.92 8.50 3.29
CA HIS A 127 11.19 8.55 2.55
C HIS A 127 10.96 8.33 1.07
N SER A 128 11.72 9.03 0.24
CA SER A 128 11.78 8.80 -1.21
C SER A 128 12.30 7.40 -1.55
N LEU A 129 12.11 6.98 -2.79
CA LEU A 129 12.62 5.68 -3.25
C LEU A 129 14.14 5.59 -3.10
N GLU A 130 14.85 6.67 -3.43
CA GLU A 130 16.31 6.78 -3.39
C GLU A 130 16.85 6.65 -1.96
N GLU A 131 16.18 7.30 -1.01
CA GLU A 131 16.52 7.20 0.42
C GLU A 131 16.27 5.77 0.95
N ILE A 132 15.16 5.15 0.59
CA ILE A 132 14.86 3.75 0.97
C ILE A 132 15.92 2.80 0.38
N GLN A 133 16.30 2.96 -0.88
CA GLN A 133 17.34 2.12 -1.49
C GLN A 133 18.70 2.34 -0.83
N SER A 134 19.07 3.57 -0.54
CA SER A 134 20.30 3.91 0.20
C SER A 134 20.32 3.29 1.59
N TRP A 135 19.19 3.35 2.31
CA TRP A 135 19.00 2.68 3.59
C TRP A 135 19.15 1.15 3.47
N MET A 136 18.59 0.51 2.44
CA MET A 136 18.73 -0.94 2.22
C MET A 136 20.21 -1.31 1.99
N HIS A 137 20.94 -0.55 1.19
CA HIS A 137 22.37 -0.76 0.96
C HIS A 137 23.18 -0.60 2.25
N HIS A 138 22.88 0.43 3.05
CA HIS A 138 23.51 0.64 4.35
C HIS A 138 23.29 -0.55 5.29
N LEU A 139 22.05 -1.04 5.43
CA LEU A 139 21.74 -2.20 6.26
C LEU A 139 22.45 -3.47 5.79
N ASN A 140 22.51 -3.70 4.49
CA ASN A 140 23.22 -4.87 3.92
C ASN A 140 24.71 -4.85 4.27
N LYS A 141 25.33 -3.65 4.34
CA LYS A 141 26.73 -3.47 4.72
C LYS A 141 26.94 -3.63 6.23
N THR A 142 26.10 -2.99 7.04
CA THR A 142 26.30 -2.89 8.50
C THR A 142 25.76 -4.10 9.28
N HIS A 143 24.76 -4.79 8.76
CA HIS A 143 24.08 -5.91 9.43
C HIS A 143 24.19 -7.22 8.63
N SER A 144 25.31 -7.45 7.96
CA SER A 144 25.52 -8.57 7.03
C SER A 144 25.35 -9.96 7.65
N SER A 145 25.39 -10.11 8.99
CA SER A 145 25.11 -11.36 9.70
C SER A 145 23.61 -11.75 9.71
N LEU A 146 22.72 -10.78 9.61
CA LEU A 146 21.27 -10.95 9.64
C LEU A 146 20.60 -10.53 8.33
N ILE A 147 21.19 -9.61 7.57
CA ILE A 147 20.59 -9.05 6.34
C ILE A 147 21.42 -9.43 5.12
N GLN A 148 20.71 -9.73 4.04
CA GLN A 148 21.22 -9.83 2.69
C GLN A 148 20.27 -9.12 1.75
N MET A 149 20.78 -8.20 0.95
CA MET A 149 20.06 -7.48 -0.11
C MET A 149 20.37 -8.07 -1.47
N PHE A 150 19.37 -8.19 -2.33
CA PHE A 150 19.56 -8.56 -3.74
C PHE A 150 18.36 -8.11 -4.60
N SER A 151 18.59 -8.00 -5.90
CA SER A 151 17.55 -7.68 -6.88
C SER A 151 16.90 -8.96 -7.40
N ILE A 152 15.58 -8.92 -7.60
CA ILE A 152 14.79 -10.01 -8.20
C ILE A 152 14.34 -9.70 -9.64
N GLY A 153 14.68 -8.52 -10.14
CA GLY A 153 14.34 -8.08 -11.49
C GLY A 153 14.44 -6.57 -11.64
N LYS A 154 13.84 -6.08 -12.71
CA LYS A 154 13.72 -4.65 -13.00
C LYS A 154 12.27 -4.29 -13.26
N SER A 155 11.90 -3.05 -12.94
CA SER A 155 10.60 -2.44 -13.21
C SER A 155 10.44 -2.08 -14.71
N SER A 156 9.26 -1.60 -15.07
CA SER A 156 8.96 -1.15 -16.43
C SER A 156 9.79 0.08 -16.87
N GLU A 157 10.23 0.93 -15.93
CA GLU A 157 11.15 2.05 -16.20
C GLU A 157 12.63 1.69 -15.92
N GLY A 158 12.94 0.40 -15.71
CA GLY A 158 14.31 -0.10 -15.59
C GLY A 158 14.92 -0.03 -14.19
N ARG A 159 14.16 0.38 -13.15
CA ARG A 159 14.63 0.42 -11.76
C ARG A 159 14.78 -0.98 -11.19
N SER A 160 15.78 -1.22 -10.37
CA SER A 160 16.01 -2.51 -9.73
C SER A 160 14.95 -2.80 -8.66
N LEU A 161 14.42 -4.03 -8.66
CA LEU A 161 13.46 -4.53 -7.68
C LEU A 161 14.22 -5.20 -6.54
N PHE A 162 14.54 -4.43 -5.51
CA PHE A 162 15.33 -4.91 -4.38
C PHE A 162 14.48 -5.54 -3.29
N ILE A 163 14.99 -6.63 -2.70
CA ILE A 163 14.46 -7.23 -1.49
C ILE A 163 15.54 -7.42 -0.43
N LEU A 164 15.12 -7.40 0.83
CA LEU A 164 15.95 -7.77 1.97
C LEU A 164 15.57 -9.17 2.43
N LYS A 165 16.56 -10.05 2.61
CA LYS A 165 16.43 -11.31 3.33
C LYS A 165 16.92 -11.11 4.74
N LEU A 166 16.02 -11.14 5.72
CA LEU A 166 16.30 -10.93 7.13
C LEU A 166 16.19 -12.24 7.90
N GLY A 167 17.15 -12.54 8.77
CA GLY A 167 17.17 -13.68 9.66
C GLY A 167 18.56 -14.27 9.82
N ARG A 168 18.79 -14.94 10.94
CA ARG A 168 20.09 -15.56 11.21
C ARG A 168 20.41 -16.61 10.14
N ARG A 169 21.60 -16.52 9.56
CA ARG A 169 22.08 -17.50 8.57
C ARG A 169 22.09 -18.91 9.15
N SER A 170 21.68 -19.90 8.36
CA SER A 170 21.62 -21.29 8.74
C SER A 170 21.86 -22.18 7.52
N ARG A 171 22.60 -23.29 7.71
CA ARG A 171 22.71 -24.37 6.71
C ARG A 171 21.48 -25.28 6.72
N ALA A 172 20.75 -25.33 7.85
CA ALA A 172 19.52 -26.10 7.95
C ALA A 172 18.37 -25.41 7.23
N TYR A 173 17.38 -26.22 6.82
CA TYR A 173 16.14 -25.73 6.24
C TYR A 173 15.44 -24.74 7.17
N LYS A 174 15.03 -23.59 6.64
CA LYS A 174 14.19 -22.61 7.33
C LYS A 174 12.97 -22.28 6.52
N ARG A 175 11.83 -22.19 7.20
CA ARG A 175 10.63 -21.61 6.61
C ARG A 175 10.85 -20.11 6.37
N ALA A 176 10.07 -19.55 5.49
CA ALA A 176 10.16 -18.14 5.18
C ALA A 176 8.79 -17.45 5.19
N VAL A 177 8.82 -16.14 5.39
CA VAL A 177 7.71 -15.21 5.27
C VAL A 177 8.06 -14.22 4.17
N TRP A 178 7.13 -13.96 3.27
CA TRP A 178 7.21 -12.86 2.32
C TRP A 178 6.43 -11.67 2.87
N ILE A 179 7.01 -10.48 2.76
CA ILE A 179 6.40 -9.19 3.13
C ILE A 179 6.62 -8.23 1.98
N ASP A 180 5.55 -7.66 1.46
CA ASP A 180 5.63 -6.55 0.52
C ASP A 180 4.83 -5.34 0.98
N CYS A 181 5.30 -4.16 0.56
CA CYS A 181 4.72 -2.86 0.83
C CYS A 181 4.73 -2.03 -0.46
N GLY A 182 3.81 -1.06 -0.57
CA GLY A 182 3.81 -0.12 -1.67
C GLY A 182 3.48 -0.76 -3.03
N VAL A 183 2.54 -1.69 -3.07
CA VAL A 183 1.95 -2.22 -4.31
C VAL A 183 1.21 -1.10 -5.04
N HIS A 184 0.46 -0.28 -4.30
CA HIS A 184 -0.11 0.95 -4.79
C HIS A 184 0.75 2.14 -4.34
N ALA A 185 1.10 3.00 -5.27
CA ALA A 185 2.11 4.03 -5.08
C ALA A 185 1.75 5.09 -4.03
N ARG A 186 0.46 5.43 -3.91
CA ARG A 186 -0.06 6.46 -2.98
C ARG A 186 -0.13 6.03 -1.51
N GLU A 187 0.07 4.75 -1.21
CA GLU A 187 -0.06 4.15 0.12
C GLU A 187 1.27 4.20 0.91
N TRP A 188 1.77 5.39 1.22
CA TRP A 188 3.11 5.60 1.78
C TRP A 188 3.35 4.97 3.15
N ILE A 189 2.30 4.77 3.95
CA ILE A 189 2.42 4.10 5.26
C ILE A 189 2.89 2.64 5.14
N GLY A 190 2.59 1.96 4.02
CA GLY A 190 3.08 0.61 3.75
C GLY A 190 4.60 0.54 3.70
N PRO A 191 5.29 1.25 2.79
CA PRO A 191 6.75 1.39 2.77
C PRO A 191 7.36 1.80 4.11
N ALA A 192 6.75 2.75 4.83
CA ALA A 192 7.19 3.15 6.17
C ALA A 192 7.14 1.99 7.17
N PHE A 193 6.06 1.19 7.14
CA PHE A 193 5.96 -0.01 7.98
C PHE A 193 7.04 -1.05 7.64
N CYS A 194 7.30 -1.31 6.36
CA CYS A 194 8.35 -2.28 5.97
C CYS A 194 9.73 -1.87 6.52
N GLN A 195 10.07 -0.58 6.51
CA GLN A 195 11.30 -0.05 7.08
C GLN A 195 11.30 -0.19 8.62
N TRP A 196 10.19 0.19 9.26
CA TRP A 196 10.01 0.04 10.70
C TRP A 196 10.16 -1.41 11.16
N PHE A 197 9.56 -2.36 10.43
CA PHE A 197 9.65 -3.79 10.73
C PHE A 197 11.11 -4.27 10.76
N VAL A 198 11.91 -3.88 9.77
CA VAL A 198 13.34 -4.26 9.70
C VAL A 198 14.11 -3.64 10.88
N ARG A 199 13.89 -2.35 11.16
CA ARG A 199 14.52 -1.66 12.31
C ARG A 199 14.21 -2.40 13.61
N GLU A 200 12.94 -2.60 13.92
CA GLU A 200 12.52 -3.23 15.17
C GLU A 200 13.05 -4.67 15.29
N ALA A 201 13.06 -5.41 14.20
CA ALA A 201 13.61 -6.76 14.17
C ALA A 201 15.11 -6.78 14.51
N LEU A 202 15.88 -5.82 14.03
CA LEU A 202 17.31 -5.69 14.31
C LEU A 202 17.57 -5.22 15.75
N LEU A 203 16.86 -4.18 16.19
CA LEU A 203 17.04 -3.61 17.53
C LEU A 203 16.67 -4.59 18.63
N THR A 204 15.57 -5.33 18.42
CA THR A 204 15.01 -6.22 19.45
C THR A 204 15.51 -7.67 19.34
N TYR A 205 16.33 -8.00 18.35
CA TYR A 205 16.83 -9.38 18.14
C TYR A 205 17.49 -9.99 19.39
N ARG A 206 18.21 -9.19 20.17
CA ARG A 206 18.91 -9.66 21.37
C ARG A 206 18.05 -9.59 22.63
N SER A 207 17.17 -8.62 22.74
CA SER A 207 16.37 -8.30 23.94
C SER A 207 14.98 -8.94 23.97
N ASP A 208 14.36 -9.17 22.80
CA ASP A 208 13.03 -9.79 22.71
C ASP A 208 13.14 -11.28 22.36
N PRO A 209 12.80 -12.20 23.30
CA PRO A 209 12.86 -13.64 23.05
C PRO A 209 12.01 -14.10 21.87
N ALA A 210 10.87 -13.44 21.62
CA ALA A 210 10.00 -13.77 20.49
C ALA A 210 10.67 -13.39 19.16
N MET A 211 11.23 -12.19 19.05
CA MET A 211 11.96 -11.76 17.85
C MET A 211 13.18 -12.62 17.60
N LYS A 212 13.96 -12.91 18.66
CA LYS A 212 15.11 -13.83 18.58
C LYS A 212 14.68 -15.21 18.05
N LYS A 213 13.56 -15.75 18.54
CA LYS A 213 13.01 -17.03 18.07
C LYS A 213 12.61 -16.94 16.61
N LEU A 214 11.92 -15.87 16.19
CA LEU A 214 11.51 -15.67 14.80
C LEU A 214 12.72 -15.63 13.86
N LEU A 215 13.71 -14.76 14.11
CA LEU A 215 14.88 -14.62 13.24
C LEU A 215 15.80 -15.85 13.22
N ASN A 216 15.78 -16.67 14.28
CA ASN A 216 16.51 -17.93 14.31
C ASN A 216 15.83 -19.04 13.49
N HIS A 217 14.50 -19.07 13.39
CA HIS A 217 13.74 -20.16 12.76
C HIS A 217 13.11 -19.80 11.42
N LEU A 218 12.97 -18.50 11.11
CA LEU A 218 12.38 -18.02 9.87
C LEU A 218 13.37 -17.13 9.11
N TYR A 219 13.20 -17.08 7.79
CA TYR A 219 13.66 -15.96 6.97
C TYR A 219 12.48 -15.06 6.63
N PHE A 220 12.72 -13.75 6.63
CA PHE A 220 11.78 -12.76 6.10
C PHE A 220 12.35 -12.22 4.78
N TYR A 221 11.62 -12.38 3.70
CA TYR A 221 11.89 -11.70 2.44
C TYR A 221 11.00 -10.46 2.41
N ILE A 222 11.62 -9.29 2.44
CA ILE A 222 10.94 -8.01 2.61
C ILE A 222 11.19 -7.16 1.37
N MET A 223 10.13 -6.73 0.70
CA MET A 223 10.15 -5.79 -0.43
C MET A 223 9.56 -4.47 0.04
N PRO A 224 10.38 -3.49 0.46
CA PRO A 224 9.89 -2.24 1.05
C PRO A 224 9.06 -1.39 0.09
N VAL A 225 9.37 -1.45 -1.22
CA VAL A 225 8.61 -0.81 -2.28
C VAL A 225 8.45 -1.79 -3.43
N PHE A 226 7.23 -2.26 -3.64
CA PHE A 226 6.89 -3.19 -4.74
C PHE A 226 6.82 -2.45 -6.07
N ASN A 227 6.01 -1.41 -6.14
CA ASN A 227 5.78 -0.56 -7.31
C ASN A 227 6.77 0.61 -7.29
N VAL A 228 8.03 0.33 -7.58
CA VAL A 228 9.11 1.33 -7.48
C VAL A 228 8.90 2.52 -8.41
N ASP A 229 8.40 2.29 -9.62
CA ASP A 229 8.15 3.36 -10.61
C ASP A 229 6.98 4.23 -10.19
N GLY A 230 5.87 3.63 -9.81
CA GLY A 230 4.72 4.36 -9.30
C GLY A 230 5.03 5.11 -8.02
N TYR A 231 5.79 4.50 -7.10
CA TYR A 231 6.21 5.15 -5.86
C TYR A 231 7.10 6.36 -6.11
N HIS A 232 8.11 6.23 -6.98
CA HIS A 232 8.93 7.36 -7.41
C HIS A 232 8.07 8.46 -8.06
N PHE A 233 7.11 8.07 -8.92
CA PHE A 233 6.20 9.01 -9.55
C PHE A 233 5.28 9.72 -8.55
N SER A 234 4.85 9.04 -7.47
CA SER A 234 4.05 9.65 -6.40
C SER A 234 4.82 10.68 -5.57
N TRP A 235 6.15 10.63 -5.59
CA TRP A 235 7.02 11.63 -4.96
C TRP A 235 7.35 12.82 -5.85
N THR A 236 7.34 12.63 -7.17
CA THR A 236 7.88 13.61 -8.10
C THR A 236 6.83 14.26 -9.00
N HIS A 237 5.68 13.60 -9.22
CA HIS A 237 4.69 14.07 -10.21
C HIS A 237 3.24 14.04 -9.71
N ASP A 238 2.76 12.96 -9.12
CA ASP A 238 1.37 12.82 -8.69
C ASP A 238 1.29 12.03 -7.38
N ARG A 239 1.08 12.73 -6.27
CA ARG A 239 1.01 12.16 -4.92
C ARG A 239 -0.03 11.04 -4.80
N PHE A 240 -1.09 11.09 -5.59
CA PHE A 240 -2.20 10.15 -5.54
C PHE A 240 -2.14 9.06 -6.60
N TRP A 241 -1.02 8.96 -7.32
CA TRP A 241 -0.79 7.90 -8.29
C TRP A 241 -0.88 6.53 -7.64
N ARG A 242 -1.67 5.62 -8.24
CA ARG A 242 -1.91 4.27 -7.73
C ARG A 242 -1.12 3.19 -8.48
N LYS A 243 -1.25 3.16 -9.81
CA LYS A 243 -0.82 2.08 -10.72
C LYS A 243 0.69 1.99 -10.90
N THR A 244 1.17 0.97 -11.62
CA THR A 244 2.52 0.92 -12.20
C THR A 244 2.72 2.06 -13.20
N ARG A 245 3.89 2.09 -13.89
CA ARG A 245 4.18 3.14 -14.89
C ARG A 245 4.40 2.58 -16.29
N SER A 246 4.01 1.33 -16.56
CA SER A 246 4.12 0.70 -17.86
C SER A 246 3.39 1.53 -18.95
N ARG A 247 3.96 1.50 -20.16
CA ARG A 247 3.37 2.21 -21.31
C ARG A 247 2.25 1.37 -21.91
N ASN A 248 1.17 2.03 -22.31
CA ASN A 248 0.15 1.45 -23.15
C ASN A 248 0.35 1.91 -24.59
N SER A 249 0.33 0.99 -25.56
CA SER A 249 0.56 1.32 -26.97
C SER A 249 -0.62 2.02 -27.64
N LYS A 250 -1.83 1.84 -27.11
CA LYS A 250 -3.08 2.32 -27.72
C LYS A 250 -3.71 3.52 -26.98
N PHE A 251 -3.33 3.74 -25.73
CA PHE A 251 -3.93 4.78 -24.87
C PHE A 251 -2.85 5.65 -24.25
N HIS A 252 -3.17 6.92 -24.02
CA HIS A 252 -2.27 7.85 -23.30
C HIS A 252 -2.11 7.51 -21.81
N CYS A 253 -3.10 6.80 -21.23
CA CYS A 253 -3.07 6.39 -19.83
C CYS A 253 -1.97 5.35 -19.62
N ARG A 254 -1.25 5.49 -18.49
CA ARG A 254 -0.15 4.59 -18.12
C ARG A 254 -0.52 3.70 -16.96
N GLY A 255 0.18 2.58 -16.88
CA GLY A 255 0.20 1.70 -15.74
C GLY A 255 -0.99 0.76 -15.63
N VAL A 256 -0.81 -0.20 -14.76
CA VAL A 256 -1.73 -1.29 -14.43
C VAL A 256 -1.88 -1.33 -12.91
N ASP A 257 -3.06 -1.67 -12.40
CA ASP A 257 -3.22 -2.01 -11.00
C ASP A 257 -2.46 -3.30 -10.70
N ALA A 258 -1.30 -3.18 -10.05
CA ALA A 258 -0.46 -4.34 -9.75
C ALA A 258 -1.18 -5.40 -8.89
N ASN A 259 -2.21 -5.00 -8.13
CA ASN A 259 -3.05 -5.92 -7.35
C ASN A 259 -4.32 -6.39 -8.09
N ARG A 260 -4.35 -6.25 -9.41
CA ARG A 260 -5.32 -6.84 -10.35
C ARG A 260 -4.64 -7.66 -11.45
N ASN A 261 -3.31 -7.66 -11.48
CA ASN A 261 -2.51 -8.22 -12.58
C ASN A 261 -2.04 -9.67 -12.34
N TRP A 262 -2.39 -10.30 -11.22
CA TRP A 262 -1.95 -11.65 -10.89
C TRP A 262 -2.75 -12.73 -11.60
N LYS A 263 -2.10 -13.87 -11.95
CA LYS A 263 -2.72 -15.00 -12.65
C LYS A 263 -3.61 -15.84 -11.72
N VAL A 264 -4.67 -15.22 -11.20
CA VAL A 264 -5.73 -15.84 -10.39
C VAL A 264 -7.04 -15.16 -10.70
N LYS A 265 -7.98 -15.84 -11.37
CA LYS A 265 -9.24 -15.20 -11.79
C LYS A 265 -9.01 -13.81 -12.40
N TRP A 266 -7.98 -13.70 -13.21
CA TRP A 266 -7.51 -12.45 -13.76
C TRP A 266 -8.56 -11.75 -14.59
N CYS A 267 -8.72 -10.46 -14.37
CA CYS A 267 -9.61 -9.55 -15.07
C CYS A 267 -11.09 -9.99 -15.09
N ASP A 268 -11.52 -10.58 -14.00
CA ASP A 268 -12.91 -10.92 -13.68
C ASP A 268 -13.50 -9.80 -12.81
N GLU A 269 -14.59 -10.07 -12.09
CA GLU A 269 -15.27 -9.12 -11.23
C GLU A 269 -14.29 -8.28 -10.37
N GLY A 270 -14.50 -6.97 -10.34
CA GLY A 270 -13.69 -6.04 -9.55
C GLY A 270 -12.37 -5.61 -10.18
N ALA A 271 -12.16 -5.90 -11.45
CA ALA A 271 -11.07 -5.37 -12.25
C ALA A 271 -11.63 -4.73 -13.54
N SER A 272 -10.90 -3.76 -14.10
CA SER A 272 -11.25 -3.09 -15.34
C SER A 272 -10.37 -3.54 -16.50
N LEU A 273 -10.97 -3.63 -17.69
CA LEU A 273 -10.28 -3.81 -18.97
C LEU A 273 -9.84 -2.46 -19.57
N HIS A 274 -10.30 -1.34 -19.04
CA HIS A 274 -9.99 -0.03 -19.59
C HIS A 274 -8.68 0.52 -19.02
N PRO A 275 -7.67 0.86 -19.84
CA PRO A 275 -6.35 1.28 -19.37
C PRO A 275 -6.31 2.56 -18.52
N CYS A 276 -7.31 3.42 -18.65
CA CYS A 276 -7.38 4.65 -17.86
C CYS A 276 -7.98 4.48 -16.47
N ASP A 277 -8.57 3.32 -16.18
CA ASP A 277 -9.15 3.07 -14.87
C ASP A 277 -8.07 2.69 -13.84
N ASP A 278 -8.29 3.08 -12.59
CA ASP A 278 -7.40 2.79 -11.47
C ASP A 278 -7.30 1.28 -11.15
N THR A 279 -8.32 0.51 -11.55
CA THR A 279 -8.36 -0.94 -11.36
C THR A 279 -8.04 -1.74 -12.64
N TYR A 280 -7.38 -1.12 -13.62
CA TYR A 280 -6.98 -1.78 -14.85
C TYR A 280 -6.10 -3.01 -14.60
N CYS A 281 -6.54 -4.16 -15.10
CA CYS A 281 -5.90 -5.47 -14.87
C CYS A 281 -4.66 -5.74 -15.74
N GLY A 282 -4.36 -4.85 -16.70
CA GLY A 282 -3.30 -5.06 -17.69
C GLY A 282 -3.74 -5.81 -18.94
N PRO A 283 -2.89 -5.91 -19.98
CA PRO A 283 -3.20 -6.58 -21.23
C PRO A 283 -3.25 -8.11 -21.13
N PHE A 284 -2.58 -8.69 -20.13
CA PHE A 284 -2.57 -10.11 -19.80
C PHE A 284 -2.08 -10.32 -18.36
N PRO A 285 -2.36 -11.48 -17.74
CA PRO A 285 -1.94 -11.71 -16.36
C PRO A 285 -0.41 -11.73 -16.24
N GLU A 286 0.11 -11.09 -15.20
CA GLU A 286 1.55 -10.91 -14.96
C GLU A 286 2.25 -10.13 -16.11
N SER A 287 1.53 -9.19 -16.73
CA SER A 287 2.09 -8.28 -17.74
C SER A 287 3.11 -7.32 -17.15
N GLU A 288 2.93 -6.94 -15.89
CA GLU A 288 3.81 -6.01 -15.22
C GLU A 288 5.11 -6.70 -14.78
N PRO A 289 6.28 -6.15 -15.16
CA PRO A 289 7.57 -6.72 -14.76
C PRO A 289 7.72 -6.92 -13.26
N GLU A 290 7.19 -6.00 -12.47
CA GLU A 290 7.17 -6.03 -11.01
C GLU A 290 6.38 -7.25 -10.49
N VAL A 291 5.18 -7.45 -11.00
CA VAL A 291 4.32 -8.59 -10.65
C VAL A 291 4.97 -9.90 -11.07
N LYS A 292 5.47 -9.96 -12.31
CA LYS A 292 6.14 -11.13 -12.87
C LYS A 292 7.40 -11.51 -12.07
N ALA A 293 8.21 -10.54 -11.68
CA ALA A 293 9.42 -10.76 -10.89
C ALA A 293 9.10 -11.38 -9.53
N VAL A 294 8.12 -10.81 -8.80
CA VAL A 294 7.69 -11.33 -7.50
C VAL A 294 7.04 -12.71 -7.65
N ALA A 295 6.14 -12.89 -8.62
CA ALA A 295 5.50 -14.18 -8.89
C ALA A 295 6.54 -15.29 -9.17
N ASN A 296 7.55 -15.01 -9.97
CA ASN A 296 8.64 -15.95 -10.27
C ASN A 296 9.47 -16.28 -9.03
N PHE A 297 9.78 -15.26 -8.22
CA PHE A 297 10.49 -15.47 -6.96
C PHE A 297 9.71 -16.35 -5.99
N LEU A 298 8.41 -16.06 -5.81
CA LEU A 298 7.53 -16.84 -4.95
C LEU A 298 7.36 -18.28 -5.44
N ARG A 299 7.18 -18.51 -6.76
CA ARG A 299 7.12 -19.86 -7.37
C ARG A 299 8.40 -20.66 -7.08
N LYS A 300 9.56 -20.04 -7.28
CA LYS A 300 10.87 -20.67 -7.03
C LYS A 300 11.04 -21.07 -5.57
N HIS A 301 10.55 -20.26 -4.64
CA HIS A 301 10.73 -20.43 -3.21
C HIS A 301 9.49 -20.99 -2.48
N ARG A 302 8.43 -21.42 -3.18
CA ARG A 302 7.13 -21.83 -2.60
C ARG A 302 7.23 -22.92 -1.52
N LYS A 303 8.21 -23.82 -1.62
CA LYS A 303 8.42 -24.89 -0.64
C LYS A 303 8.85 -24.31 0.73
N HIS A 304 9.54 -23.17 0.72
CA HIS A 304 10.06 -22.51 1.93
C HIS A 304 9.09 -21.45 2.46
N ILE A 305 8.49 -20.64 1.57
CA ILE A 305 7.59 -19.55 1.96
C ILE A 305 6.27 -20.12 2.46
N LYS A 306 5.94 -19.83 3.72
CA LYS A 306 4.74 -20.32 4.41
C LYS A 306 3.74 -19.23 4.74
N ALA A 307 4.14 -17.96 4.64
CA ALA A 307 3.25 -16.84 4.73
C ALA A 307 3.57 -15.77 3.68
N TYR A 308 2.53 -15.11 3.20
CA TYR A 308 2.51 -13.95 2.33
C TYR A 308 1.76 -12.83 3.05
N LEU A 309 2.42 -11.70 3.27
CA LEU A 309 1.85 -10.53 3.94
C LEU A 309 2.05 -9.32 3.04
N SER A 310 0.96 -8.71 2.59
CA SER A 310 0.96 -7.48 1.78
C SER A 310 0.36 -6.33 2.56
N PHE A 311 1.02 -5.18 2.53
CA PHE A 311 0.64 -4.01 3.32
C PHE A 311 0.15 -2.89 2.44
N HIS A 312 -1.13 -2.57 2.60
CA HIS A 312 -1.91 -1.56 1.91
C HIS A 312 -2.42 -0.50 2.89
N ALA A 313 -3.00 0.55 2.39
CA ALA A 313 -3.80 1.54 3.09
C ALA A 313 -4.92 2.05 2.15
N TYR A 314 -6.03 2.47 2.74
CA TYR A 314 -6.39 2.54 4.16
C TYR A 314 -7.71 1.80 4.41
N ALA A 315 -8.04 1.46 5.61
CA ALA A 315 -9.39 1.08 6.10
C ALA A 315 -9.35 0.28 7.42
N GLN A 316 -8.16 0.08 8.02
CA GLN A 316 -7.99 -0.69 9.26
C GLN A 316 -8.62 -2.10 9.17
N MET A 317 -8.08 -2.91 8.25
CA MET A 317 -8.54 -4.29 8.03
C MET A 317 -7.38 -5.28 7.97
N LEU A 318 -7.67 -6.52 8.34
CA LEU A 318 -6.82 -7.69 8.11
C LEU A 318 -7.59 -8.71 7.29
N LEU A 319 -7.22 -8.85 6.03
CA LEU A 319 -7.90 -9.64 5.03
C LEU A 319 -7.17 -10.95 4.76
N TYR A 320 -7.92 -12.01 4.44
CA TYR A 320 -7.40 -13.28 3.96
C TYR A 320 -8.28 -13.83 2.82
N PRO A 321 -7.84 -14.86 2.06
CA PRO A 321 -8.58 -15.38 0.92
C PRO A 321 -10.00 -15.88 1.26
N TYR A 322 -10.93 -15.71 0.34
CA TYR A 322 -10.73 -15.24 -1.03
C TYR A 322 -11.25 -13.82 -1.24
N SER A 323 -10.60 -13.09 -2.17
CA SER A 323 -11.13 -11.81 -2.67
C SER A 323 -12.14 -12.04 -3.81
N TYR A 324 -11.88 -12.99 -4.72
CA TYR A 324 -12.64 -13.17 -5.96
C TYR A 324 -13.92 -14.01 -5.82
N LYS A 325 -14.22 -14.52 -4.65
CA LYS A 325 -15.43 -15.33 -4.42
C LYS A 325 -15.82 -15.43 -2.95
N TYR A 326 -17.10 -15.67 -2.71
CA TYR A 326 -17.66 -16.00 -1.39
C TYR A 326 -17.46 -17.50 -1.09
N ALA A 327 -16.28 -17.89 -0.67
CA ALA A 327 -15.97 -19.28 -0.32
C ALA A 327 -14.97 -19.37 0.82
N THR A 328 -15.09 -20.43 1.61
CA THR A 328 -14.17 -20.73 2.72
C THR A 328 -12.93 -21.45 2.20
N ILE A 329 -11.78 -21.10 2.75
CA ILE A 329 -10.51 -21.77 2.46
C ILE A 329 -10.39 -23.08 3.23
N PRO A 330 -9.70 -24.12 2.70
CA PRO A 330 -9.55 -25.42 3.38
C PRO A 330 -8.96 -25.35 4.79
N ASN A 331 -7.99 -24.46 5.03
CA ASN A 331 -7.36 -24.26 6.35
C ASN A 331 -7.94 -23.06 7.11
N PHE A 332 -9.25 -22.84 6.98
CA PHE A 332 -9.95 -21.66 7.54
C PHE A 332 -9.69 -21.49 9.04
N SER A 333 -9.88 -22.51 9.85
CA SER A 333 -9.72 -22.44 11.31
C SER A 333 -8.33 -21.92 11.73
N CYS A 334 -7.30 -22.32 10.98
CA CYS A 334 -5.92 -21.90 11.23
C CYS A 334 -5.70 -20.43 10.88
N VAL A 335 -6.17 -20.02 9.69
CA VAL A 335 -6.02 -18.65 9.20
C VAL A 335 -6.85 -17.69 10.01
N GLU A 336 -8.10 -18.05 10.32
CA GLU A 336 -9.01 -17.27 11.15
C GLU A 336 -8.45 -17.07 12.56
N SER A 337 -7.95 -18.14 13.20
CA SER A 337 -7.30 -18.07 14.52
C SER A 337 -6.06 -17.17 14.50
N ALA A 338 -5.26 -17.20 13.42
CA ALA A 338 -4.11 -16.33 13.25
C ALA A 338 -4.53 -14.87 13.11
N ALA A 339 -5.55 -14.59 12.26
CA ALA A 339 -6.10 -13.25 12.06
C ALA A 339 -6.68 -12.66 13.36
N PHE A 340 -7.52 -13.42 14.06
CA PHE A 340 -8.10 -13.00 15.33
C PHE A 340 -7.03 -12.61 16.37
N LYS A 341 -6.02 -13.47 16.56
CA LYS A 341 -4.92 -13.21 17.50
C LYS A 341 -4.09 -12.00 17.07
N ALA A 342 -3.86 -11.82 15.77
CA ALA A 342 -3.14 -10.69 15.23
C ALA A 342 -3.88 -9.37 15.50
N VAL A 343 -5.18 -9.31 15.21
CA VAL A 343 -6.00 -8.11 15.44
C VAL A 343 -6.15 -7.81 16.95
N LYS A 344 -6.27 -8.84 17.78
CA LYS A 344 -6.27 -8.66 19.24
C LYS A 344 -4.95 -8.09 19.75
N ALA A 345 -3.81 -8.59 19.24
CA ALA A 345 -2.49 -8.07 19.61
C ALA A 345 -2.28 -6.65 19.09
N LEU A 346 -2.70 -6.34 17.86
CA LEU A 346 -2.68 -4.99 17.32
C LEU A 346 -3.46 -4.02 18.22
N ARG A 347 -4.69 -4.39 18.58
CA ARG A 347 -5.55 -3.57 19.44
C ARG A 347 -4.94 -3.29 20.82
N SER A 348 -4.11 -4.19 21.34
CA SER A 348 -3.52 -4.02 22.69
C SER A 348 -2.53 -2.86 22.78
N ALA A 349 -2.01 -2.34 21.67
CA ALA A 349 -1.07 -1.22 21.66
C ALA A 349 -1.74 0.12 21.97
N TYR A 350 -2.76 0.48 21.16
CA TYR A 350 -3.40 1.79 21.21
C TYR A 350 -4.93 1.74 21.17
N GLY A 351 -5.55 0.57 21.36
CA GLY A 351 -7.00 0.39 21.36
C GLY A 351 -7.64 0.42 19.97
N ILE A 352 -6.84 0.58 18.90
CA ILE A 352 -7.35 0.69 17.52
C ILE A 352 -7.98 -0.63 17.08
N ARG A 353 -9.15 -0.51 16.47
CA ARG A 353 -9.93 -1.67 16.01
C ARG A 353 -9.72 -1.87 14.53
N TYR A 354 -9.30 -3.08 14.17
CA TYR A 354 -9.26 -3.56 12.79
C TYR A 354 -10.39 -4.56 12.58
N ARG A 355 -11.11 -4.45 11.47
CA ARG A 355 -11.98 -5.54 11.00
C ARG A 355 -11.10 -6.62 10.41
N TYR A 356 -11.56 -7.87 10.43
CA TYR A 356 -10.84 -8.96 9.78
C TYR A 356 -11.81 -9.98 9.21
N GLY A 357 -11.39 -10.70 8.17
CA GLY A 357 -12.21 -11.70 7.51
C GLY A 357 -11.77 -12.00 6.07
N PRO A 358 -12.51 -12.88 5.36
CA PRO A 358 -12.35 -13.07 3.93
C PRO A 358 -12.55 -11.75 3.19
N ALA A 359 -11.63 -11.43 2.27
CA ALA A 359 -11.63 -10.12 1.59
C ALA A 359 -12.95 -9.84 0.85
N SER A 360 -13.52 -10.85 0.19
CA SER A 360 -14.80 -10.72 -0.52
C SER A 360 -15.99 -10.31 0.37
N ARG A 361 -15.95 -10.64 1.68
CA ARG A 361 -17.01 -10.30 2.63
C ARG A 361 -16.70 -9.06 3.46
N THR A 362 -15.40 -8.81 3.71
CA THR A 362 -14.96 -7.74 4.62
C THR A 362 -14.74 -6.43 3.87
N LEU A 363 -14.35 -6.51 2.60
CA LEU A 363 -14.09 -5.38 1.74
C LEU A 363 -15.05 -5.37 0.54
N TYR A 364 -14.72 -6.09 -0.53
CA TYR A 364 -15.52 -6.30 -1.75
C TYR A 364 -14.94 -7.45 -2.57
N VAL A 365 -15.71 -7.96 -3.54
CA VAL A 365 -15.22 -8.98 -4.48
C VAL A 365 -14.22 -8.35 -5.45
N SER A 366 -13.03 -8.93 -5.59
CA SER A 366 -12.01 -8.45 -6.54
C SER A 366 -11.16 -9.58 -7.08
N SER A 367 -10.87 -9.53 -8.36
CA SER A 367 -10.10 -10.53 -9.07
C SER A 367 -8.63 -10.13 -9.25
N GLY A 368 -7.76 -11.10 -9.55
CA GLY A 368 -6.36 -10.85 -9.86
C GLY A 368 -5.50 -10.34 -8.70
N SER A 369 -5.88 -10.60 -7.43
CA SER A 369 -5.15 -10.14 -6.26
C SER A 369 -3.92 -11.01 -5.93
N SER A 370 -2.88 -10.38 -5.41
CA SER A 370 -1.63 -11.03 -4.95
C SER A 370 -1.89 -12.06 -3.85
N MET A 371 -2.75 -11.73 -2.90
CA MET A 371 -3.09 -12.58 -1.76
C MET A 371 -3.75 -13.89 -2.20
N ASP A 372 -4.74 -13.83 -3.07
CA ASP A 372 -5.41 -15.00 -3.61
C ASP A 372 -4.47 -15.85 -4.47
N TRP A 373 -3.62 -15.18 -5.26
CA TRP A 373 -2.61 -15.86 -6.05
C TRP A 373 -1.61 -16.62 -5.17
N ALA A 374 -1.09 -15.98 -4.12
CA ALA A 374 -0.16 -16.60 -3.18
C ALA A 374 -0.77 -17.84 -2.53
N TYR A 375 -2.00 -17.74 -2.05
CA TYR A 375 -2.73 -18.87 -1.47
C TYR A 375 -2.92 -20.02 -2.48
N LYS A 376 -3.38 -19.71 -3.68
CA LYS A 376 -3.58 -20.68 -4.76
C LYS A 376 -2.30 -21.36 -5.20
N ASN A 377 -1.14 -20.71 -5.08
CA ASN A 377 0.18 -21.28 -5.38
C ASN A 377 0.81 -22.01 -4.18
N GLY A 378 0.04 -22.31 -3.14
CA GLY A 378 0.43 -23.18 -2.04
C GLY A 378 1.13 -22.48 -0.88
N ILE A 379 0.97 -21.18 -0.73
CA ILE A 379 1.38 -20.43 0.48
C ILE A 379 0.18 -20.41 1.44
N PRO A 380 0.20 -21.21 2.53
CA PRO A 380 -1.01 -21.52 3.31
C PRO A 380 -1.54 -20.35 4.15
N TYR A 381 -0.70 -19.35 4.45
CA TYR A 381 -1.08 -18.15 5.18
C TYR A 381 -0.86 -16.92 4.30
N ALA A 382 -1.92 -16.44 3.67
CA ALA A 382 -1.88 -15.24 2.85
C ALA A 382 -2.78 -14.17 3.48
N PHE A 383 -2.22 -12.99 3.73
CA PHE A 383 -2.91 -11.88 4.34
C PHE A 383 -2.63 -10.58 3.59
N ALA A 384 -3.63 -9.70 3.55
CA ALA A 384 -3.48 -8.30 3.17
C ALA A 384 -3.94 -7.41 4.33
N PHE A 385 -3.11 -6.44 4.68
CA PHE A 385 -3.44 -5.40 5.66
C PHE A 385 -3.89 -4.15 4.92
N GLU A 386 -4.98 -3.56 5.37
CA GLU A 386 -5.32 -2.16 5.13
C GLU A 386 -5.02 -1.41 6.42
N LEU A 387 -3.94 -0.63 6.41
CA LEU A 387 -3.43 0.07 7.61
C LEU A 387 -4.34 1.25 7.98
N ARG A 388 -3.91 2.08 8.96
CA ARG A 388 -4.63 3.32 9.33
C ARG A 388 -4.74 4.26 8.12
N ASP A 389 -5.79 5.06 8.11
CA ASP A 389 -6.84 5.18 9.09
C ASP A 389 -8.20 4.66 8.54
N THR A 390 -9.30 5.23 8.99
CA THR A 390 -10.65 4.94 8.46
C THR A 390 -11.17 6.06 7.56
N GLY A 391 -10.27 6.89 7.02
CA GLY A 391 -10.54 7.90 6.00
C GLY A 391 -10.53 9.35 6.49
N HIS A 392 -10.18 9.64 7.74
CA HIS A 392 -10.01 11.03 8.17
C HIS A 392 -8.81 11.70 7.47
N PHE A 393 -7.70 10.97 7.36
CA PHE A 393 -6.52 11.38 6.60
C PHE A 393 -6.38 10.60 5.28
N GLY A 394 -6.92 9.38 5.21
CA GLY A 394 -6.81 8.52 4.04
C GLY A 394 -5.36 8.26 3.64
N PHE A 395 -4.99 8.58 2.38
CA PHE A 395 -3.62 8.42 1.90
C PHE A 395 -2.63 9.46 2.45
N LEU A 396 -3.11 10.52 3.12
CA LEU A 396 -2.30 11.57 3.73
C LEU A 396 -2.10 11.36 5.24
N LEU A 397 -1.94 10.12 5.68
CA LEU A 397 -1.69 9.83 7.09
C LEU A 397 -0.47 10.62 7.59
N PRO A 398 -0.61 11.49 8.62
CA PRO A 398 0.49 12.33 9.10
C PRO A 398 1.67 11.51 9.65
N GLU A 399 2.88 12.03 9.49
CA GLU A 399 4.12 11.38 9.94
C GLU A 399 4.09 11.02 11.45
N MET A 400 3.47 11.83 12.29
CA MET A 400 3.28 11.53 13.71
C MET A 400 2.49 10.24 13.98
N LEU A 401 1.75 9.75 13.00
CA LEU A 401 1.00 8.49 13.08
C LEU A 401 1.77 7.30 12.51
N ILE A 402 2.96 7.48 11.93
CA ILE A 402 3.81 6.38 11.46
C ILE A 402 4.17 5.46 12.64
N ARG A 403 4.76 6.03 13.69
CA ARG A 403 5.17 5.26 14.89
C ARG A 403 4.03 4.43 15.49
N PRO A 404 2.87 5.00 15.86
CA PRO A 404 1.78 4.22 16.44
C PRO A 404 1.23 3.16 15.47
N THR A 405 1.07 3.48 14.17
CA THR A 405 0.61 2.51 13.15
C THR A 405 1.58 1.35 13.02
N CYS A 406 2.86 1.64 12.92
CA CYS A 406 3.90 0.62 12.76
C CYS A 406 4.06 -0.25 14.01
N THR A 407 3.97 0.35 15.21
CA THR A 407 4.08 -0.37 16.48
C THR A 407 2.95 -1.40 16.64
N GLU A 408 1.72 -1.01 16.42
CA GLU A 408 0.58 -1.93 16.53
C GLU A 408 0.60 -3.01 15.45
N THR A 409 0.96 -2.65 14.21
CA THR A 409 1.09 -3.59 13.09
C THR A 409 2.20 -4.61 13.34
N MET A 410 3.31 -4.19 13.95
CA MET A 410 4.41 -5.08 14.36
C MET A 410 3.93 -6.19 15.30
N LEU A 411 3.04 -5.89 16.25
CA LEU A 411 2.46 -6.89 17.15
C LEU A 411 1.61 -7.90 16.39
N ALA A 412 0.84 -7.47 15.40
CA ALA A 412 0.07 -8.36 14.53
C ALA A 412 0.98 -9.31 13.74
N VAL A 413 2.01 -8.76 13.08
CA VAL A 413 2.97 -9.58 12.31
C VAL A 413 3.71 -10.58 13.20
N LYS A 414 4.15 -10.16 14.39
CA LYS A 414 4.77 -11.09 15.38
C LYS A 414 3.82 -12.23 15.74
N ASN A 415 2.54 -11.94 15.96
CA ASN A 415 1.56 -12.99 16.29
C ASN A 415 1.32 -13.94 15.11
N ILE A 416 1.13 -13.46 13.89
CA ILE A 416 1.00 -14.30 12.68
C ILE A 416 2.23 -15.20 12.53
N THR A 417 3.42 -14.63 12.62
CA THR A 417 4.67 -15.36 12.37
C THR A 417 5.01 -16.33 13.50
N MET A 418 4.68 -16.02 14.74
CA MET A 418 4.75 -16.97 15.85
C MET A 418 3.75 -18.12 15.71
N HIS A 419 2.55 -17.85 15.13
CA HIS A 419 1.57 -18.88 14.81
C HIS A 419 2.12 -19.89 13.78
N LEU A 420 2.89 -19.41 12.77
CA LEU A 420 3.54 -20.28 11.79
C LEU A 420 4.54 -21.26 12.38
N LEU A 421 5.15 -20.94 13.52
CA LEU A 421 6.09 -21.84 14.21
C LEU A 421 5.39 -22.97 14.97
N LYS A 422 4.10 -22.82 15.25
CA LYS A 422 3.26 -23.87 15.81
C LYS A 422 2.70 -24.74 14.69
N LYS A 423 2.52 -26.02 14.96
CA LYS A 423 1.73 -26.85 14.05
C LYS A 423 0.27 -26.41 14.19
N CYS A 424 -0.33 -26.04 13.08
CA CYS A 424 -1.78 -25.91 13.03
C CYS A 424 -2.38 -27.31 12.98
N PRO A 425 -3.38 -27.66 13.81
CA PRO A 425 -4.03 -28.96 13.75
C PRO A 425 -4.73 -29.21 12.41
#